data_b7cc3fdcdbf277f2b69fe184bad1e221
#
_entry.id   b7cc3fdcdbf277f2b69fe184bad1e221
#
_cell.length_a   1.000
_cell.length_b   1.000
_cell.length_c   1.000
_cell.angle_alpha   90.00
_cell.angle_beta   90.00
_cell.angle_gamma   90.00
#
_symmetry.space_group_name_H-M   'P 1'
#
loop_
_entity.id
_entity.type
_entity.pdbx_description
1 polymer ?
#
loop_
_entity_poly.entity_id
_entity_poly.type
_entity_poly.pdbx_seq_one_letter_code
_entity_poly.pdbx_strand_id
1 'polypeptide(L)'
;ASVASGVALQIAEGSAQKDAAAIQVSREEAVYAAEAVINLFELVKNFDDTKVKANAFVDINNETSFLLSDVVYQSAALIINSSFALPMRRTIVLDRDRQLIELSAELYGSVDYVDELIFENKLTADEIIVLPMGKEITYYVKSA
;
A
#
# COMPACT_ATOMS: atom_id res chain seq x y z
N ALA A 1 -6.04 -17.55 8.10
CA ALA A 1 -5.12 -17.77 6.97
C ALA A 1 -5.74 -17.35 5.63
N SER A 2 -7.01 -17.76 5.35
CA SER A 2 -7.69 -17.44 4.08
C SER A 2 -7.94 -15.94 3.85
N VAL A 3 -8.20 -15.16 4.90
CA VAL A 3 -8.45 -13.71 4.81
C VAL A 3 -7.16 -12.95 4.48
N ALA A 4 -6.03 -13.32 5.09
CA ALA A 4 -4.74 -12.70 4.82
C ALA A 4 -4.28 -12.96 3.38
N SER A 5 -4.49 -14.17 2.85
CA SER A 5 -4.21 -14.51 1.46
C SER A 5 -5.09 -13.73 0.47
N GLY A 6 -6.37 -13.47 0.82
CA GLY A 6 -7.29 -12.68 0.00
C GLY A 6 -6.84 -11.21 -0.11
N VAL A 7 -6.37 -10.61 0.96
CA VAL A 7 -5.85 -9.23 0.96
C VAL A 7 -4.57 -9.14 0.13
N ALA A 8 -3.65 -10.10 0.25
CA ALA A 8 -2.42 -10.16 -0.54
C ALA A 8 -2.73 -10.29 -2.05
N LEU A 9 -3.72 -11.11 -2.42
CA LEU A 9 -4.14 -11.28 -3.80
C LEU A 9 -4.76 -10.00 -4.38
N GLN A 10 -5.62 -9.30 -3.62
CA GLN A 10 -6.21 -8.03 -4.03
C GLN A 10 -5.16 -6.94 -4.27
N ILE A 11 -4.13 -6.86 -3.44
CA ILE A 11 -3.03 -5.91 -3.63
C ILE A 11 -2.24 -6.26 -4.90
N ALA A 12 -1.96 -7.53 -5.14
CA ALA A 12 -1.26 -7.99 -6.33
C ALA A 12 -2.07 -7.75 -7.62
N GLU A 13 -3.38 -7.99 -7.59
CA GLU A 13 -4.29 -7.71 -8.71
C GLU A 13 -4.42 -6.20 -8.98
N GLY A 14 -4.53 -5.38 -7.94
CA GLY A 14 -4.57 -3.92 -8.05
C GLY A 14 -3.31 -3.33 -8.68
N SER A 15 -2.15 -3.94 -8.47
CA SER A 15 -0.88 -3.51 -9.07
C SER A 15 -0.79 -3.87 -10.56
N ALA A 16 -1.52 -4.88 -11.02
CA ALA A 16 -1.53 -5.33 -12.41
C ALA A 16 -2.54 -4.59 -13.31
N GLN A 17 -3.58 -4.01 -12.73
CA GLN A 17 -4.62 -3.27 -13.44
C GLN A 17 -4.30 -1.78 -13.53
N LYS A 18 -3.61 -1.39 -14.59
CA LYS A 18 -3.23 0.00 -14.88
C LYS A 18 -4.39 0.94 -15.28
N ASP A 19 -5.60 0.43 -15.51
CA ASP A 19 -6.66 1.18 -16.19
C ASP A 19 -7.95 1.42 -15.38
N ALA A 20 -7.99 1.08 -14.11
CA ALA A 20 -9.11 1.45 -13.28
C ALA A 20 -8.73 2.68 -12.44
N ALA A 21 -9.61 3.67 -12.40
CA ALA A 21 -9.58 4.81 -11.47
C ALA A 21 -9.72 4.35 -10.00
N ALA A 22 -9.16 3.20 -9.67
CA ALA A 22 -9.21 2.51 -8.41
C ALA A 22 -7.91 2.78 -7.66
N ILE A 23 -8.04 3.37 -6.52
CA ILE A 23 -7.15 3.30 -5.35
C ILE A 23 -5.71 2.99 -5.76
N GLN A 24 -4.93 4.03 -6.05
CA GLN A 24 -3.48 3.85 -6.21
C GLN A 24 -2.90 3.41 -4.87
N VAL A 25 -2.60 2.13 -4.77
CA VAL A 25 -1.87 1.59 -3.63
C VAL A 25 -0.44 2.12 -3.70
N SER A 26 -0.02 2.85 -2.69
CA SER A 26 1.35 3.32 -2.59
C SER A 26 2.29 2.21 -2.13
N ARG A 27 3.59 2.41 -2.38
CA ARG A 27 4.63 1.48 -1.91
C ARG A 27 4.54 1.27 -0.39
N GLU A 28 4.32 2.34 0.35
CA GLU A 28 4.22 2.32 1.80
C GLU A 28 3.03 1.48 2.27
N GLU A 29 1.89 1.60 1.62
CA GLU A 29 0.69 0.81 1.92
C GLU A 29 0.90 -0.68 1.63
N ALA A 30 1.61 -1.00 0.54
CA ALA A 30 1.94 -2.39 0.21
C ALA A 30 2.90 -3.02 1.23
N VAL A 31 3.92 -2.29 1.67
CA VAL A 31 4.85 -2.74 2.72
C VAL A 31 4.12 -2.92 4.04
N TYR A 32 3.27 -1.96 4.42
CA TYR A 32 2.47 -2.06 5.64
C TYR A 32 1.51 -3.27 5.61
N ALA A 33 0.89 -3.55 4.45
CA ALA A 33 0.05 -4.73 4.30
C ALA A 33 0.85 -6.04 4.42
N ALA A 34 2.06 -6.09 3.88
CA ALA A 34 2.95 -7.24 4.02
C ALA A 34 3.35 -7.48 5.48
N GLU A 35 3.70 -6.44 6.21
CA GLU A 35 4.00 -6.50 7.64
C GLU A 35 2.79 -6.98 8.45
N ALA A 36 1.59 -6.48 8.14
CA ALA A 36 0.36 -6.91 8.80
C ALA A 36 0.07 -8.41 8.60
N VAL A 37 0.33 -8.95 7.40
CA VAL A 37 0.17 -10.36 7.10
C VAL A 37 1.15 -11.21 7.92
N ILE A 38 2.41 -10.81 8.01
CA ILE A 38 3.43 -11.50 8.80
C ILE A 38 3.07 -11.49 10.29
N ASN A 39 2.70 -10.33 10.83
CA ASN A 39 2.33 -10.17 12.24
C ASN A 39 1.12 -11.02 12.60
N LEU A 40 0.10 -11.07 11.74
CA LEU A 40 -1.08 -11.90 11.94
C LEU A 40 -0.70 -13.39 11.96
N PHE A 41 0.18 -13.81 11.07
CA PHE A 41 0.66 -15.19 11.02
C PHE A 41 1.45 -15.57 12.30
N GLU A 42 2.35 -14.70 12.75
CA GLU A 42 3.11 -14.94 13.98
C GLU A 42 2.20 -15.03 15.21
N LEU A 43 1.14 -14.23 15.24
CA LEU A 43 0.15 -14.27 16.31
C LEU A 43 -0.62 -15.59 16.32
N VAL A 44 -1.03 -16.09 15.16
CA VAL A 44 -1.67 -17.40 15.02
C VAL A 44 -0.72 -18.52 15.42
N LYS A 45 0.53 -18.47 14.99
CA LYS A 45 1.56 -19.45 15.34
C LYS A 45 1.80 -19.51 16.85
N ASN A 46 1.95 -18.35 17.48
CA ASN A 46 2.13 -18.26 18.94
C ASN A 46 0.91 -18.80 19.70
N PHE A 47 -0.29 -18.58 19.18
CA PHE A 47 -1.52 -19.13 19.77
C PHE A 47 -1.57 -20.64 19.68
N ASP A 48 -1.19 -21.24 18.55
CA ASP A 48 -1.11 -22.68 18.37
C ASP A 48 -0.03 -23.29 19.27
N ASP A 49 1.15 -22.71 19.35
CA ASP A 49 2.23 -23.14 20.23
C ASP A 49 1.82 -23.11 21.72
N THR A 50 1.02 -22.12 22.11
CA THR A 50 0.51 -22.02 23.47
C THR A 50 -0.52 -23.11 23.77
N LYS A 51 -1.40 -23.42 22.81
CA LYS A 51 -2.37 -24.52 22.94
C LYS A 51 -1.71 -25.90 22.96
N VAL A 52 -0.68 -26.09 22.15
CA VAL A 52 0.08 -27.35 22.14
C VAL A 52 0.78 -27.60 23.47
N LYS A 53 1.35 -26.57 24.07
CA LYS A 53 1.94 -26.68 25.43
C LYS A 53 0.93 -26.96 26.52
N ALA A 54 -0.31 -26.49 26.36
CA ALA A 54 -1.41 -26.72 27.30
C ALA A 54 -2.05 -28.11 27.15
N ASN A 55 -2.04 -28.70 25.95
CA ASN A 55 -2.58 -30.02 25.64
C ASN A 55 -1.45 -30.94 25.09
N ALA A 56 -0.79 -31.67 25.95
CA ALA A 56 0.33 -32.55 25.63
C ALA A 56 0.03 -33.72 24.65
N PHE A 57 -1.16 -33.76 24.03
CA PHE A 57 -1.63 -34.82 23.15
C PHE A 57 -1.94 -34.42 21.70
N VAL A 58 -1.75 -33.16 21.32
CA VAL A 58 -1.96 -32.73 19.93
C VAL A 58 -0.61 -32.74 19.21
N ASP A 59 -0.36 -33.82 18.50
CA ASP A 59 0.74 -33.90 17.55
C ASP A 59 0.40 -33.03 16.36
N ILE A 60 0.71 -31.74 16.48
CA ILE A 60 0.61 -30.79 15.33
C ILE A 60 1.69 -31.25 14.36
N ASN A 61 1.26 -31.65 13.20
CA ASN A 61 2.11 -32.06 12.11
C ASN A 61 3.04 -30.85 11.76
N ASN A 62 4.26 -30.89 12.29
CA ASN A 62 5.28 -29.85 12.11
C ASN A 62 5.48 -29.52 10.63
N GLU A 63 5.30 -30.51 9.76
CA GLU A 63 5.41 -30.37 8.32
C GLU A 63 4.38 -29.35 7.74
N THR A 64 3.12 -29.41 8.20
CA THR A 64 2.08 -28.46 7.80
C THR A 64 2.38 -27.05 8.29
N SER A 65 2.93 -26.91 9.50
CA SER A 65 3.33 -25.63 10.06
C SER A 65 4.48 -24.98 9.27
N PHE A 66 5.47 -25.77 8.85
CA PHE A 66 6.56 -25.29 8.00
C PHE A 66 6.09 -24.88 6.62
N LEU A 67 5.23 -25.66 5.97
CA LEU A 67 4.66 -25.34 4.67
C LEU A 67 3.83 -24.05 4.74
N LEU A 68 3.03 -23.87 5.78
CA LEU A 68 2.24 -22.66 5.97
C LEU A 68 3.11 -21.43 6.18
N SER A 69 4.17 -21.55 6.98
CA SER A 69 5.17 -20.49 7.16
C SER A 69 5.81 -20.09 5.84
N ASP A 70 6.23 -21.05 5.05
CA ASP A 70 6.88 -20.80 3.77
C ASP A 70 5.97 -20.05 2.81
N VAL A 71 4.69 -20.47 2.70
CA VAL A 71 3.69 -19.78 1.88
C VAL A 71 3.47 -18.34 2.32
N VAL A 72 3.38 -18.07 3.63
CA VAL A 72 3.17 -16.73 4.16
C VAL A 72 4.38 -15.82 3.86
N TYR A 73 5.59 -16.31 4.11
CA TYR A 73 6.82 -15.55 3.86
C TYR A 73 7.04 -15.30 2.35
N GLN A 74 6.76 -16.28 1.50
CA GLN A 74 6.83 -16.11 0.05
C GLN A 74 5.80 -15.09 -0.45
N SER A 75 4.58 -15.12 0.09
CA SER A 75 3.53 -14.14 -0.24
C SER A 75 3.93 -12.73 0.18
N ALA A 76 4.47 -12.56 1.38
CA ALA A 76 4.96 -11.27 1.86
C ALA A 76 6.13 -10.76 1.02
N ALA A 77 7.07 -11.62 0.66
CA ALA A 77 8.18 -11.28 -0.22
C ALA A 77 7.71 -10.84 -1.61
N LEU A 78 6.69 -11.51 -2.16
CA LEU A 78 6.08 -11.13 -3.43
C LEU A 78 5.43 -9.73 -3.35
N ILE A 79 4.70 -9.43 -2.28
CA ILE A 79 4.09 -8.12 -2.05
C ILE A 79 5.18 -7.05 -1.97
N ILE A 80 6.23 -7.27 -1.19
CA ILE A 80 7.34 -6.32 -1.03
C ILE A 80 8.05 -6.11 -2.37
N ASN A 81 8.36 -7.15 -3.11
CA ASN A 81 9.00 -7.03 -4.41
C ASN A 81 8.12 -6.29 -5.42
N SER A 82 6.82 -6.57 -5.43
CA SER A 82 5.86 -5.86 -6.29
C SER A 82 5.72 -4.39 -5.88
N SER A 83 5.91 -4.05 -4.60
CA SER A 83 5.81 -2.69 -4.09
C SER A 83 6.87 -1.75 -4.68
N PHE A 84 8.02 -2.26 -5.10
CA PHE A 84 9.06 -1.44 -5.73
C PHE A 84 8.64 -0.86 -7.08
N ALA A 85 7.68 -1.49 -7.76
CA ALA A 85 7.08 -0.97 -8.98
C ALA A 85 5.97 0.08 -8.72
N LEU A 86 5.51 0.21 -7.47
CA LEU A 86 4.46 1.15 -7.11
C LEU A 86 5.03 2.57 -6.90
N PRO A 87 4.23 3.59 -7.19
CA PRO A 87 4.62 4.97 -6.97
C PRO A 87 4.80 5.26 -5.46
N MET A 88 5.78 6.09 -5.15
CA MET A 88 5.98 6.59 -3.78
C MET A 88 5.05 7.76 -3.51
N ARG A 89 4.31 7.69 -2.42
CA ARG A 89 3.49 8.80 -1.94
C ARG A 89 4.36 9.84 -1.26
N ARG A 90 4.17 11.10 -1.62
CA ARG A 90 4.82 12.24 -0.97
C ARG A 90 3.81 13.34 -0.69
N THR A 91 4.07 14.10 0.36
CA THR A 91 3.27 15.26 0.73
C THR A 91 4.16 16.49 0.78
N ILE A 92 3.70 17.58 0.19
CA ILE A 92 4.33 18.91 0.27
C ILE A 92 3.35 19.90 0.86
N VAL A 93 3.87 20.90 1.54
CA VAL A 93 3.10 22.06 2.01
C VAL A 93 3.42 23.24 1.10
N LEU A 94 2.39 23.90 0.58
CA LEU A 94 2.59 25.02 -0.32
C LEU A 94 3.11 26.25 0.44
N ASP A 95 4.18 26.81 -0.04
CA ASP A 95 4.83 28.03 0.50
C ASP A 95 4.15 29.32 0.06
N ARG A 96 3.32 29.26 -0.98
CA ARG A 96 2.55 30.37 -1.56
C ARG A 96 1.31 29.85 -2.27
N ASP A 97 0.43 30.76 -2.65
CA ASP A 97 -0.69 30.43 -3.54
C ASP A 97 -0.17 29.95 -4.89
N ARG A 98 -0.69 28.84 -5.39
CA ARG A 98 -0.24 28.21 -6.64
C ARG A 98 -1.40 27.77 -7.51
N GLN A 99 -1.16 27.73 -8.82
CA GLN A 99 -2.08 27.10 -9.76
C GLN A 99 -1.77 25.62 -9.92
N LEU A 100 -2.81 24.81 -10.09
CA LEU A 100 -2.65 23.36 -10.28
C LEU A 100 -1.79 22.99 -11.48
N ILE A 101 -1.88 23.74 -12.57
CA ILE A 101 -1.08 23.52 -13.78
C ILE A 101 0.41 23.73 -13.49
N GLU A 102 0.76 24.79 -12.75
CA GLU A 102 2.13 25.06 -12.33
C GLU A 102 2.66 23.94 -11.44
N LEU A 103 1.83 23.49 -10.48
CA LEU A 103 2.20 22.45 -9.55
C LEU A 103 2.36 21.08 -10.26
N SER A 104 1.48 20.75 -11.18
CA SER A 104 1.59 19.53 -12.00
C SER A 104 2.88 19.52 -12.82
N ALA A 105 3.22 20.62 -13.46
CA ALA A 105 4.47 20.74 -14.22
C ALA A 105 5.71 20.62 -13.32
N GLU A 106 5.67 21.17 -12.11
CA GLU A 106 6.79 21.09 -11.15
C GLU A 106 6.97 19.67 -10.58
N LEU A 107 5.88 19.03 -10.16
CA LEU A 107 5.93 17.72 -9.48
C LEU A 107 6.13 16.54 -10.45
N TYR A 108 5.56 16.62 -11.63
CA TYR A 108 5.52 15.53 -12.61
C TYR A 108 6.27 15.82 -13.90
N GLY A 109 6.68 17.05 -14.13
CA GLY A 109 7.28 17.47 -15.40
C GLY A 109 6.27 17.58 -16.56
N SER A 110 4.96 17.44 -16.28
CA SER A 110 3.88 17.52 -17.26
C SER A 110 2.63 18.15 -16.64
N VAL A 111 1.84 18.80 -17.47
CA VAL A 111 0.54 19.38 -17.06
C VAL A 111 -0.60 18.36 -17.07
N ASP A 112 -0.35 17.16 -17.54
CA ASP A 112 -1.38 16.12 -17.72
C ASP A 112 -1.88 15.49 -16.41
N TYR A 113 -1.23 15.79 -15.29
CA TYR A 113 -1.54 15.22 -13.98
C TYR A 113 -2.40 16.10 -13.08
N VAL A 114 -3.00 17.15 -13.63
CA VAL A 114 -3.90 18.07 -12.90
C VAL A 114 -5.10 17.30 -12.33
N ASP A 115 -5.74 16.45 -13.11
CA ASP A 115 -6.89 15.65 -12.67
C ASP A 115 -6.54 14.68 -11.55
N GLU A 116 -5.35 14.09 -11.59
CA GLU A 116 -4.82 13.22 -10.54
C GLU A 116 -4.65 14.00 -9.23
N LEU A 117 -4.07 15.20 -9.28
CA LEU A 117 -3.91 16.06 -8.10
C LEU A 117 -5.26 16.48 -7.49
N ILE A 118 -6.25 16.79 -8.32
CA ILE A 118 -7.61 17.12 -7.88
C ILE A 118 -8.24 15.95 -7.15
N PHE A 119 -8.16 14.77 -7.73
CA PHE A 119 -8.78 13.56 -7.19
C PHE A 119 -8.11 13.11 -5.89
N GLU A 120 -6.79 13.01 -5.86
CA GLU A 120 -6.03 12.53 -4.70
C GLU A 120 -6.16 13.47 -3.49
N ASN A 121 -6.23 14.78 -3.72
CA ASN A 121 -6.33 15.76 -2.64
C ASN A 121 -7.76 16.19 -2.35
N LYS A 122 -8.75 15.66 -3.05
CA LYS A 122 -10.18 15.99 -2.89
C LYS A 122 -10.41 17.52 -2.90
N LEU A 123 -9.82 18.18 -3.88
CA LEU A 123 -9.83 19.64 -3.97
C LEU A 123 -11.24 20.19 -4.21
N THR A 124 -11.57 21.28 -3.53
CA THR A 124 -12.81 22.01 -3.76
C THR A 124 -12.73 22.86 -5.03
N ALA A 125 -13.88 23.35 -5.52
CA ALA A 125 -13.93 24.17 -6.74
C ALA A 125 -13.03 25.42 -6.65
N ASP A 126 -12.97 26.06 -5.49
CA ASP A 126 -12.14 27.25 -5.26
C ASP A 126 -10.65 26.89 -5.26
N GLU A 127 -10.29 25.74 -4.68
CA GLU A 127 -8.91 25.21 -4.65
C GLU A 127 -8.42 24.76 -6.03
N ILE A 128 -9.33 24.34 -6.91
CA ILE A 128 -9.00 24.02 -8.31
C ILE A 128 -8.52 25.25 -9.07
N ILE A 129 -9.08 26.42 -8.76
CA ILE A 129 -8.69 27.68 -9.39
C ILE A 129 -7.34 28.15 -8.85
N VAL A 130 -7.22 28.22 -7.52
CA VAL A 130 -5.98 28.61 -6.82
C VAL A 130 -5.83 27.78 -5.54
N LEU A 131 -4.74 27.09 -5.42
CA LEU A 131 -4.36 26.37 -4.20
C LEU A 131 -3.80 27.38 -3.20
N PRO A 132 -4.38 27.49 -1.99
CA PRO A 132 -3.93 28.44 -1.00
C PRO A 132 -2.58 28.04 -0.38
N MET A 133 -1.81 29.04 0.02
CA MET A 133 -0.60 28.84 0.83
C MET A 133 -0.93 28.03 2.09
N GLY A 134 -0.04 27.11 2.47
CA GLY A 134 -0.18 26.24 3.63
C GLY A 134 -1.02 24.97 3.37
N LYS A 135 -1.60 24.82 2.17
CA LYS A 135 -2.30 23.59 1.79
C LYS A 135 -1.31 22.44 1.66
N GLU A 136 -1.65 21.32 2.26
CA GLU A 136 -0.93 20.05 2.05
C GLU A 136 -1.40 19.40 0.76
N ILE A 137 -0.44 19.07 -0.10
CA ILE A 137 -0.70 18.40 -1.37
C ILE A 137 0.04 17.06 -1.37
N THR A 138 -0.74 16.00 -1.51
CA THR A 138 -0.23 14.65 -1.70
C THR A 138 -0.10 14.34 -3.19
N TYR A 139 1.03 13.78 -3.56
CA TYR A 139 1.30 13.34 -4.93
C TYR A 139 2.12 12.06 -4.95
N TYR A 140 2.14 11.39 -6.09
CA TYR A 140 2.86 10.13 -6.27
C TYR A 140 4.05 10.33 -7.20
N VAL A 141 5.25 10.04 -6.69
CA VAL A 141 6.47 10.02 -7.51
C VAL A 141 6.42 8.77 -8.38
N LYS A 142 6.25 8.98 -9.68
CA LYS A 142 6.32 7.87 -10.65
C LYS A 142 7.80 7.54 -10.88
N SER A 143 8.18 6.30 -10.65
CA SER A 143 9.51 5.82 -11.03
C SER A 143 9.65 5.96 -12.54
N ALA A 144 10.67 6.64 -12.95
CA ALA A 144 11.02 6.78 -14.36
C ALA A 144 11.33 5.42 -15.00
#